data_9b0f41e4deb5f5c36a46cc5142370576
#
_entry.id   9b0f41e4deb5f5c36a46cc5142370576
#
_cell.length_a   1.000
_cell.length_b   1.000
_cell.length_c   1.000
_cell.angle_alpha   90.00
_cell.angle_beta   90.00
_cell.angle_gamma   90.00
#
_symmetry.space_group_name_H-M   'P 1'
#
loop_
_entity.id
_entity.type
_entity.pdbx_description
1 polymer ?
#
loop_
_entity_poly.entity_id
_entity_poly.type
_entity_poly.pdbx_seq_one_letter_code
_entity_poly.pdbx_strand_id
1 'polypeptide(L)'
;MGRTGRLRNFILRHAATIAVICAPGCTFSVVERDEYVMTTINLTGGNMITKAADPNEELITDISLMVFDEHGDAEECAWLTDGRTSHRTRLIKGKKYIICACANFGHQVYADNIDELDEITYHIAYPDEYREGIPMCARAETVVTKDGEITVELERLMSKISLKIDRTMLSEDVEMNVRSALIGNCPRVTKVFTDNRAEDEDDCFPLGFYRNELQTAILNSDAGDGVSREISLYMLENLQGEMPFHVGSDSDKIFGSNDLRNQTCSYIELEIEYSSDTYISGSEGLIYRFYLGEDRNNLDVRRNTHYHITVTPQDTGLSENSWRVDKSDLTYIGPTSLIQYPSSYIEGEVGDRIHIWCDLTPEDAPFDVGISYMEDDRRTGIYDYELDKDGHGATLTLTGPGAGLIYMEAGPPINDAALFYIIVNMPE
;
A
#
# COMPACT_ATOMS: atom_id res chain seq x y z
N MET A 1 -25.27 18.33 -25.31
CA MET A 1 -26.45 19.18 -25.47
C MET A 1 -27.32 19.05 -24.23
N GLY A 2 -27.40 20.09 -23.41
CA GLY A 2 -28.50 20.39 -22.49
C GLY A 2 -28.42 19.86 -21.06
N ARG A 3 -27.54 20.43 -20.26
CA ARG A 3 -27.68 20.42 -18.79
C ARG A 3 -27.58 21.86 -18.25
N THR A 4 -28.55 22.67 -18.58
CA THR A 4 -28.73 24.01 -18.01
C THR A 4 -30.17 24.11 -17.53
N GLY A 5 -30.51 23.54 -16.38
CA GLY A 5 -31.89 23.50 -15.93
C GLY A 5 -32.17 23.41 -14.43
N ARG A 6 -31.14 23.24 -13.58
CA ARG A 6 -31.39 23.02 -12.14
C ARG A 6 -30.91 24.12 -11.18
N LEU A 7 -30.23 25.15 -11.66
CA LEU A 7 -29.76 26.26 -10.79
C LEU A 7 -30.82 27.29 -10.46
N ARG A 8 -32.07 27.12 -10.83
CA ARG A 8 -33.11 28.16 -10.72
C ARG A 8 -34.12 27.97 -9.58
N ASN A 9 -34.10 26.86 -8.90
CA ASN A 9 -35.10 26.54 -7.86
C ASN A 9 -34.68 26.84 -6.42
N PHE A 10 -33.43 27.22 -6.18
CA PHE A 10 -32.92 27.43 -4.82
C PHE A 10 -33.24 28.80 -4.22
N ILE A 11 -33.72 29.76 -5.00
CA ILE A 11 -33.97 31.15 -4.54
C ILE A 11 -35.46 31.43 -4.24
N LEU A 12 -36.38 30.51 -4.45
CA LEU A 12 -37.83 30.81 -4.43
C LEU A 12 -38.66 30.18 -3.31
N ARG A 13 -38.09 29.68 -2.24
CA ARG A 13 -38.87 29.04 -1.15
C ARG A 13 -39.12 29.87 0.09
N HIS A 14 -38.76 31.17 0.14
CA HIS A 14 -38.97 32.03 1.32
C HIS A 14 -39.84 33.29 1.04
N ALA A 15 -40.87 33.14 0.22
CA ALA A 15 -41.94 34.12 0.15
C ALA A 15 -43.27 33.48 0.59
N ALA A 16 -43.40 33.17 1.88
CA ALA A 16 -44.70 32.76 2.47
C ALA A 16 -45.57 33.99 2.65
N THR A 17 -46.64 34.06 1.87
CA THR A 17 -47.68 35.05 1.90
C THR A 17 -48.47 34.94 3.21
N ILE A 18 -48.44 35.97 4.04
CA ILE A 18 -49.27 36.10 5.25
C ILE A 18 -50.69 36.50 4.83
N ALA A 19 -51.63 35.57 4.90
CA ALA A 19 -53.06 35.88 4.87
C ALA A 19 -53.60 35.92 6.30
N VAL A 20 -53.85 37.10 6.81
CA VAL A 20 -54.51 37.30 8.13
C VAL A 20 -56.00 37.10 7.95
N ILE A 21 -56.58 36.05 8.46
CA ILE A 21 -58.04 35.90 8.65
C ILE A 21 -58.33 36.08 10.14
N CYS A 22 -58.96 37.20 10.49
CA CYS A 22 -59.44 37.44 11.84
C CYS A 22 -60.71 36.64 12.12
N ALA A 23 -60.63 35.64 13.02
CA ALA A 23 -61.77 35.02 13.68
C ALA A 23 -61.65 35.29 15.20
N PRO A 24 -62.72 35.66 15.90
CA PRO A 24 -62.66 35.91 17.34
C PRO A 24 -62.61 34.61 18.11
N GLY A 25 -61.48 34.34 18.73
CA GLY A 25 -61.30 33.15 19.56
C GLY A 25 -59.94 32.45 19.42
N CYS A 26 -58.99 32.95 18.66
CA CYS A 26 -57.64 32.36 18.57
C CYS A 26 -56.81 32.72 19.79
N THR A 27 -56.46 31.73 20.60
CA THR A 27 -55.27 31.79 21.43
C THR A 27 -54.10 32.13 20.53
N PHE A 28 -53.44 33.26 20.79
CA PHE A 28 -52.17 33.59 20.16
C PHE A 28 -51.17 32.49 20.51
N SER A 29 -50.93 31.58 19.61
CA SER A 29 -49.67 30.87 19.65
C SER A 29 -48.58 31.89 19.41
N VAL A 30 -47.78 32.15 20.41
CA VAL A 30 -46.53 32.90 20.25
C VAL A 30 -45.73 32.13 19.23
N VAL A 31 -45.66 32.68 18.03
CA VAL A 31 -44.67 32.18 17.05
C VAL A 31 -43.33 32.55 17.69
N GLU A 32 -42.66 31.60 18.31
CA GLU A 32 -41.27 31.78 18.72
C GLU A 32 -40.50 32.18 17.48
N ARG A 33 -40.03 33.44 17.50
CA ARG A 33 -39.12 33.89 16.44
C ARG A 33 -37.78 33.22 16.67
N ASP A 34 -37.34 32.48 15.68
CA ASP A 34 -36.00 31.91 15.68
C ASP A 34 -34.96 32.99 15.99
N GLU A 35 -34.25 32.80 17.10
CA GLU A 35 -33.14 33.70 17.46
C GLU A 35 -31.89 33.18 16.72
N TYR A 36 -31.35 34.02 15.86
CA TYR A 36 -30.15 33.70 15.10
C TYR A 36 -28.89 34.19 15.79
N VAL A 37 -27.84 33.39 15.72
CA VAL A 37 -26.49 33.71 16.19
C VAL A 37 -25.49 33.66 15.04
N MET A 38 -24.49 34.53 15.10
CA MET A 38 -23.39 34.54 14.14
C MET A 38 -22.32 33.57 14.59
N THR A 39 -22.03 32.59 13.75
CA THR A 39 -21.06 31.53 14.02
C THR A 39 -19.94 31.55 12.98
N THR A 40 -18.69 31.48 13.42
CA THR A 40 -17.53 31.26 12.55
C THR A 40 -17.11 29.81 12.66
N ILE A 41 -17.13 29.10 11.57
CA ILE A 41 -16.64 27.70 11.48
C ILE A 41 -15.19 27.79 11.01
N ASN A 42 -14.28 27.35 11.85
CA ASN A 42 -12.84 27.25 11.57
C ASN A 42 -12.49 25.78 11.27
N LEU A 43 -11.86 25.53 10.12
CA LEU A 43 -11.43 24.22 9.67
C LEU A 43 -9.92 24.12 9.84
N THR A 44 -9.45 23.11 10.56
CA THR A 44 -8.02 22.89 10.83
C THR A 44 -7.61 21.52 10.35
N GLY A 45 -6.44 21.42 9.71
CA GLY A 45 -5.85 20.11 9.40
C GLY A 45 -5.47 19.38 10.68
N GLY A 46 -5.87 18.12 10.83
CA GLY A 46 -5.51 17.31 11.97
C GLY A 46 -4.00 17.14 12.10
N ASN A 47 -3.49 17.21 13.32
CA ASN A 47 -2.06 17.09 13.61
C ASN A 47 -1.57 15.65 13.44
N MET A 48 -1.07 15.28 12.26
CA MET A 48 -0.13 14.17 12.20
C MET A 48 1.21 14.65 12.75
N ILE A 49 1.60 14.16 13.92
CA ILE A 49 2.92 14.45 14.51
C ILE A 49 3.96 13.70 13.68
N THR A 50 4.54 14.34 12.68
CA THR A 50 5.62 13.77 11.88
C THR A 50 6.88 14.63 12.01
N LYS A 51 8.04 13.98 12.19
CA LYS A 51 9.34 14.66 12.32
C LYS A 51 9.87 15.27 11.03
N ALA A 52 9.27 14.96 9.89
CA ALA A 52 9.57 15.52 8.57
C ALA A 52 8.28 15.52 7.77
N ALA A 53 7.45 16.53 7.95
CA ALA A 53 6.25 16.72 7.16
C ALA A 53 6.65 17.04 5.71
N ASP A 54 6.13 16.27 4.74
CA ASP A 54 6.09 16.73 3.36
C ASP A 54 5.21 18.00 3.36
N PRO A 55 5.64 19.12 2.75
CA PRO A 55 4.83 20.32 2.68
C PRO A 55 3.41 20.09 2.13
N ASN A 56 3.22 19.07 1.31
CA ASN A 56 1.92 18.69 0.75
C ASN A 56 0.98 18.05 1.77
N GLU A 57 1.48 17.56 2.89
CA GLU A 57 0.66 16.93 3.94
C GLU A 57 -0.22 17.92 4.68
N GLU A 58 0.20 19.20 4.75
CA GLU A 58 -0.52 20.27 5.45
C GLU A 58 -1.25 21.22 4.48
N LEU A 59 -1.08 20.98 3.18
CA LEU A 59 -1.65 21.86 2.16
C LEU A 59 -3.18 21.73 2.13
N ILE A 60 -3.87 22.86 2.21
CA ILE A 60 -5.30 22.97 1.99
C ILE A 60 -5.52 23.96 0.85
N THR A 61 -5.99 23.48 -0.30
CA THR A 61 -6.22 24.27 -1.51
C THR A 61 -7.66 24.76 -1.64
N ASP A 62 -8.59 23.88 -1.30
CA ASP A 62 -10.03 24.12 -1.38
C ASP A 62 -10.75 23.37 -0.26
N ILE A 63 -11.93 23.87 0.12
CA ILE A 63 -12.83 23.21 1.07
C ILE A 63 -14.27 23.37 0.61
N SER A 64 -15.00 22.27 0.53
CA SER A 64 -16.45 22.22 0.46
C SER A 64 -17.01 22.06 1.87
N LEU A 65 -17.64 23.09 2.40
CA LEU A 65 -18.27 23.10 3.71
C LEU A 65 -19.77 22.94 3.55
N MET A 66 -20.37 22.01 4.30
CA MET A 66 -21.80 21.73 4.33
C MET A 66 -22.30 21.77 5.77
N VAL A 67 -23.42 22.42 5.98
CA VAL A 67 -24.09 22.51 7.29
C VAL A 67 -25.48 21.91 7.15
N PHE A 68 -25.74 20.86 7.91
CA PHE A 68 -27.02 20.16 7.94
C PHE A 68 -27.74 20.44 9.26
N ASP A 69 -29.06 20.45 9.22
CA ASP A 69 -29.90 20.55 10.41
C ASP A 69 -29.96 19.25 11.20
N GLU A 70 -30.72 19.22 12.26
CA GLU A 70 -30.92 18.06 13.13
C GLU A 70 -31.62 16.87 12.45
N HIS A 71 -32.28 17.10 11.31
CA HIS A 71 -32.94 16.07 10.50
C HIS A 71 -32.04 15.54 9.38
N GLY A 72 -30.87 16.15 9.21
CA GLY A 72 -29.93 15.79 8.16
C GLY A 72 -30.18 16.50 6.83
N ASP A 73 -31.04 17.52 6.79
CA ASP A 73 -31.28 18.31 5.59
C ASP A 73 -30.25 19.45 5.49
N ALA A 74 -29.76 19.73 4.25
CA ALA A 74 -28.74 20.75 4.03
C ALA A 74 -29.33 22.15 4.23
N GLU A 75 -28.78 22.93 5.16
CA GLU A 75 -29.12 24.34 5.42
C GLU A 75 -28.19 25.30 4.65
N GLU A 76 -26.90 24.93 4.51
CA GLU A 76 -25.91 25.76 3.85
C GLU A 76 -24.80 24.92 3.21
N CYS A 77 -24.36 25.37 2.03
CA CYS A 77 -23.18 24.85 1.36
C CYS A 77 -22.28 26.02 0.93
N ALA A 78 -21.01 25.97 1.28
CA ALA A 78 -20.00 26.94 0.91
C ALA A 78 -18.79 26.32 0.29
N TRP A 79 -18.21 26.95 -0.72
CA TRP A 79 -16.94 26.54 -1.31
C TRP A 79 -15.87 27.59 -1.02
N LEU A 80 -14.85 27.17 -0.28
CA LEU A 80 -13.74 28.00 0.14
C LEU A 80 -12.53 27.67 -0.74
N THR A 81 -11.93 28.67 -1.32
CA THR A 81 -10.73 28.57 -2.16
C THR A 81 -9.65 29.53 -1.65
N ASP A 82 -8.51 29.55 -2.31
CA ASP A 82 -7.41 30.46 -2.01
C ASP A 82 -6.87 30.34 -0.56
N GLY A 83 -6.85 29.10 -0.04
CA GLY A 83 -6.33 28.80 1.31
C GLY A 83 -7.22 29.32 2.45
N ARG A 84 -8.47 29.68 2.18
CA ARG A 84 -9.42 30.04 3.24
C ARG A 84 -9.86 28.81 4.00
N THR A 85 -9.71 28.86 5.33
CA THR A 85 -10.06 27.76 6.24
C THR A 85 -11.14 28.15 7.24
N SER A 86 -11.82 29.31 7.03
CA SER A 86 -12.89 29.76 7.90
C SER A 86 -14.09 30.26 7.10
N HIS A 87 -15.28 30.02 7.64
CA HIS A 87 -16.54 30.46 7.08
C HIS A 87 -17.45 31.05 8.16
N ARG A 88 -18.11 32.17 7.85
CA ARG A 88 -19.02 32.82 8.78
C ARG A 88 -20.46 32.63 8.31
N THR A 89 -21.25 32.02 9.16
CA THR A 89 -22.64 31.69 8.89
C THR A 89 -23.58 32.16 9.99
N ARG A 90 -24.87 32.09 9.71
CA ARG A 90 -25.94 32.48 10.62
C ARG A 90 -26.83 31.30 10.94
N LEU A 91 -26.75 30.83 12.17
CA LEU A 91 -27.44 29.62 12.63
C LEU A 91 -28.52 29.95 13.66
N ILE A 92 -29.51 29.09 13.84
CA ILE A 92 -30.58 29.24 14.81
C ILE A 92 -30.08 28.77 16.19
N LYS A 93 -30.20 29.67 17.17
CA LYS A 93 -29.82 29.39 18.55
C LYS A 93 -30.62 28.21 19.14
N GLY A 94 -29.93 27.30 19.82
CA GLY A 94 -30.53 26.15 20.48
C GLY A 94 -30.71 24.95 19.55
N LYS A 95 -30.54 25.08 18.25
CA LYS A 95 -30.59 23.94 17.31
C LYS A 95 -29.29 23.19 17.24
N LYS A 96 -29.42 21.90 16.97
CA LYS A 96 -28.30 20.98 16.64
C LYS A 96 -28.01 21.08 15.14
N TYR A 97 -26.73 21.10 14.81
CA TYR A 97 -26.23 21.07 13.43
C TYR A 97 -25.18 20.00 13.27
N ILE A 98 -25.11 19.45 12.05
CA ILE A 98 -24.04 18.56 11.61
C ILE A 98 -23.22 19.34 10.60
N ILE A 99 -21.94 19.56 10.91
CA ILE A 99 -20.99 20.28 10.05
C ILE A 99 -20.10 19.24 9.38
N CYS A 100 -20.12 19.25 8.04
CA CYS A 100 -19.30 18.36 7.23
C CYS A 100 -18.42 19.18 6.30
N ALA A 101 -17.21 18.67 6.03
CA ALA A 101 -16.28 19.31 5.11
C ALA A 101 -15.50 18.27 4.29
N CYS A 102 -15.20 18.63 3.03
CA CYS A 102 -14.25 17.93 2.17
C CYS A 102 -13.19 18.94 1.74
N ALA A 103 -11.91 18.61 1.88
CA ALA A 103 -10.80 19.46 1.47
C ALA A 103 -9.90 18.78 0.45
N ASN A 104 -9.30 19.55 -0.45
CA ASN A 104 -8.40 19.10 -1.51
C ASN A 104 -9.05 18.17 -2.55
N PHE A 105 -10.33 18.42 -2.88
CA PHE A 105 -11.04 17.65 -3.89
C PHE A 105 -10.93 18.27 -5.30
N GLY A 106 -10.44 19.53 -5.39
CA GLY A 106 -10.30 20.26 -6.65
C GLY A 106 -11.62 20.69 -7.28
N HIS A 107 -12.75 20.39 -6.65
CA HIS A 107 -14.08 20.76 -7.09
C HIS A 107 -15.04 20.85 -5.91
N GLN A 108 -16.13 21.60 -6.08
CA GLN A 108 -17.15 21.71 -5.05
C GLN A 108 -17.92 20.40 -4.90
N VAL A 109 -17.95 19.88 -3.67
CA VAL A 109 -18.77 18.75 -3.23
C VAL A 109 -19.99 19.31 -2.50
N TYR A 110 -21.17 18.72 -2.74
CA TYR A 110 -22.39 19.04 -2.02
C TYR A 110 -23.32 17.83 -1.94
N ALA A 111 -24.17 17.80 -0.95
CA ALA A 111 -25.25 16.85 -0.78
C ALA A 111 -26.51 17.59 -0.28
N ASP A 112 -27.69 17.15 -0.69
CA ASP A 112 -28.96 17.72 -0.24
C ASP A 112 -29.34 17.22 1.17
N ASN A 113 -28.79 16.08 1.58
CA ASN A 113 -29.00 15.46 2.89
C ASN A 113 -27.83 14.54 3.29
N ILE A 114 -27.85 14.08 4.55
CA ILE A 114 -26.81 13.21 5.13
C ILE A 114 -26.72 11.86 4.42
N ASP A 115 -27.83 11.28 3.97
CA ASP A 115 -27.81 10.00 3.29
C ASP A 115 -27.06 10.09 1.95
N GLU A 116 -27.27 11.18 1.20
CA GLU A 116 -26.49 11.45 -0.01
C GLU A 116 -25.02 11.73 0.29
N LEU A 117 -24.74 12.40 1.43
CA LEU A 117 -23.38 12.67 1.87
C LEU A 117 -22.60 11.36 2.14
N ASP A 118 -23.24 10.39 2.78
CA ASP A 118 -22.62 9.12 3.14
C ASP A 118 -22.29 8.23 1.91
N GLU A 119 -22.92 8.52 0.76
CA GLU A 119 -22.63 7.86 -0.52
C GLU A 119 -21.49 8.53 -1.32
N ILE A 120 -20.96 9.67 -0.83
CA ILE A 120 -19.88 10.36 -1.53
C ILE A 120 -18.60 9.53 -1.48
N THR A 121 -18.00 9.36 -2.66
CA THR A 121 -16.72 8.68 -2.84
C THR A 121 -15.67 9.61 -3.42
N TYR A 122 -14.43 9.38 -3.04
CA TYR A 122 -13.25 10.02 -3.63
C TYR A 122 -12.47 9.01 -4.45
N HIS A 123 -12.13 9.37 -5.68
CA HIS A 123 -11.44 8.50 -6.62
C HIS A 123 -10.06 9.04 -6.94
N ILE A 124 -9.06 8.18 -6.96
CA ILE A 124 -7.72 8.49 -7.43
C ILE A 124 -7.43 7.75 -8.73
N ALA A 125 -6.80 8.44 -9.69
CA ALA A 125 -6.37 7.83 -10.94
C ALA A 125 -5.00 7.16 -10.81
N TYR A 126 -4.18 7.61 -9.85
CA TYR A 126 -2.83 7.11 -9.60
C TYR A 126 -2.60 6.96 -8.10
N PRO A 127 -1.81 5.97 -7.64
CA PRO A 127 -1.53 5.77 -6.22
C PRO A 127 -0.89 6.98 -5.52
N ASP A 128 -0.19 7.85 -6.24
CA ASP A 128 0.49 9.03 -5.73
C ASP A 128 -0.22 10.37 -6.09
N GLU A 129 -1.51 10.34 -6.33
CA GLU A 129 -2.33 11.51 -6.69
C GLU A 129 -2.67 12.40 -5.47
N TYR A 130 -1.66 12.72 -4.66
CA TYR A 130 -1.80 13.60 -3.49
C TYR A 130 -0.89 14.85 -3.57
N ARG A 131 -0.28 15.09 -4.72
CA ARG A 131 0.71 16.18 -4.89
C ARG A 131 0.11 17.57 -4.77
N GLU A 132 -1.18 17.71 -4.96
CA GLU A 132 -1.91 18.96 -4.80
C GLU A 132 -2.55 19.10 -3.41
N GLY A 133 -2.15 18.25 -2.47
CA GLY A 133 -2.67 18.13 -1.12
C GLY A 133 -3.41 16.82 -0.90
N ILE A 134 -3.27 16.27 0.30
CA ILE A 134 -3.95 15.02 0.67
C ILE A 134 -5.44 15.32 0.81
N PRO A 135 -6.35 14.51 0.23
CA PRO A 135 -7.78 14.66 0.43
C PRO A 135 -8.14 14.46 1.90
N MET A 136 -9.01 15.33 2.41
CA MET A 136 -9.43 15.32 3.82
C MET A 136 -10.95 15.43 3.92
N CYS A 137 -11.50 14.93 5.04
CA CYS A 137 -12.90 15.11 5.40
C CYS A 137 -13.04 15.48 6.87
N ALA A 138 -14.22 15.97 7.23
CA ALA A 138 -14.60 16.17 8.62
C ALA A 138 -16.12 16.03 8.78
N ARG A 139 -16.54 15.51 9.93
CA ARG A 139 -17.93 15.48 10.36
C ARG A 139 -18.00 15.77 11.86
N ALA A 140 -18.69 16.84 12.24
CA ALA A 140 -18.84 17.24 13.63
C ALA A 140 -20.28 17.63 13.94
N GLU A 141 -20.78 17.25 15.10
CA GLU A 141 -22.08 17.64 15.60
C GLU A 141 -21.93 18.73 16.65
N THR A 142 -22.79 19.74 16.60
CA THR A 142 -22.74 20.85 17.54
C THR A 142 -24.14 21.41 17.84
N VAL A 143 -24.30 22.01 19.03
CA VAL A 143 -25.47 22.79 19.38
C VAL A 143 -25.06 24.24 19.55
N VAL A 144 -25.63 25.11 18.74
CA VAL A 144 -25.29 26.55 18.73
C VAL A 144 -26.07 27.28 19.79
N THR A 145 -25.40 27.84 20.80
CA THR A 145 -26.08 28.51 21.94
C THR A 145 -25.91 30.02 21.99
N LYS A 146 -24.88 30.55 21.32
CA LYS A 146 -24.52 31.99 21.30
C LYS A 146 -23.63 32.28 20.12
N ASP A 147 -23.41 33.55 19.82
CA ASP A 147 -22.34 33.99 18.90
C ASP A 147 -20.98 33.41 19.33
N GLY A 148 -20.21 32.90 18.37
CA GLY A 148 -18.92 32.31 18.68
C GLY A 148 -18.26 31.64 17.51
N GLU A 149 -17.31 30.80 17.86
CA GLU A 149 -16.51 30.02 16.91
C GLU A 149 -16.69 28.52 17.18
N ILE A 150 -16.68 27.73 16.11
CA ILE A 150 -16.68 26.29 16.12
C ILE A 150 -15.41 25.85 15.36
N THR A 151 -14.58 25.02 15.97
CA THR A 151 -13.44 24.42 15.29
C THR A 151 -13.79 23.00 14.89
N VAL A 152 -13.57 22.66 13.62
CA VAL A 152 -13.78 21.34 13.06
C VAL A 152 -12.43 20.84 12.52
N GLU A 153 -12.01 19.70 12.98
CA GLU A 153 -10.75 19.09 12.62
C GLU A 153 -10.92 18.18 11.39
N LEU A 154 -10.10 18.44 10.36
CA LEU A 154 -10.08 17.68 9.12
C LEU A 154 -9.21 16.43 9.32
N GLU A 155 -9.72 15.29 8.91
CA GLU A 155 -9.02 14.00 8.87
C GLU A 155 -8.61 13.66 7.44
N ARG A 156 -7.37 13.21 7.25
CA ARG A 156 -6.88 12.77 5.94
C ARG A 156 -7.56 11.47 5.54
N LEU A 157 -7.97 11.35 4.28
CA LEU A 157 -8.51 10.09 3.72
C LEU A 157 -7.42 9.04 3.46
N MET A 158 -6.16 9.46 3.53
CA MET A 158 -5.01 8.58 3.35
C MET A 158 -4.31 8.27 4.66
N SER A 159 -3.71 7.09 4.72
CA SER A 159 -2.67 6.73 5.67
C SER A 159 -1.29 7.08 5.12
N LYS A 160 -0.34 7.35 6.02
CA LYS A 160 1.08 7.51 5.71
C LYS A 160 1.83 6.28 6.17
N ILE A 161 2.70 5.77 5.32
CA ILE A 161 3.55 4.62 5.60
C ILE A 161 5.00 5.06 5.43
N SER A 162 5.73 5.12 6.53
CA SER A 162 7.16 5.41 6.55
C SER A 162 7.94 4.12 6.55
N LEU A 163 8.86 3.98 5.60
CA LEU A 163 9.68 2.80 5.40
C LEU A 163 11.16 3.14 5.50
N LYS A 164 11.92 2.34 6.23
CA LYS A 164 13.38 2.38 6.29
C LYS A 164 13.97 0.98 6.33
N ILE A 165 15.23 0.87 5.93
CA ILE A 165 16.00 -0.37 5.92
C ILE A 165 17.08 -0.28 6.99
N ASP A 166 17.13 -1.28 7.86
CA ASP A 166 18.16 -1.44 8.91
C ASP A 166 19.09 -2.59 8.53
N ARG A 167 20.30 -2.25 8.05
CA ARG A 167 21.31 -3.21 7.59
C ARG A 167 22.31 -3.61 8.67
N THR A 168 22.08 -3.23 9.93
CA THR A 168 23.02 -3.48 11.04
C THR A 168 23.25 -4.96 11.33
N MET A 169 22.38 -5.84 10.82
CA MET A 169 22.49 -7.29 10.98
C MET A 169 23.22 -7.99 9.82
N LEU A 170 23.60 -7.24 8.76
CA LEU A 170 24.32 -7.80 7.63
C LEU A 170 25.82 -7.93 7.95
N SER A 171 26.44 -9.01 7.48
CA SER A 171 27.90 -9.17 7.50
C SER A 171 28.58 -8.20 6.54
N GLU A 172 29.87 -7.94 6.77
CA GLU A 172 30.65 -6.94 6.01
C GLU A 172 30.76 -7.25 4.50
N ASP A 173 30.63 -8.53 4.11
CA ASP A 173 30.69 -8.97 2.72
C ASP A 173 29.33 -8.99 2.01
N VAL A 174 28.24 -8.64 2.72
CA VAL A 174 26.90 -8.65 2.18
C VAL A 174 26.46 -7.25 1.77
N GLU A 175 26.21 -7.08 0.48
CA GLU A 175 25.61 -5.86 -0.07
C GLU A 175 24.15 -6.10 -0.39
N MET A 176 23.29 -5.19 0.05
CA MET A 176 21.86 -5.21 -0.21
C MET A 176 21.40 -3.85 -0.71
N ASN A 177 20.82 -3.82 -1.90
CA ASN A 177 20.29 -2.62 -2.53
C ASN A 177 18.82 -2.78 -2.87
N VAL A 178 17.99 -1.83 -2.46
CA VAL A 178 16.58 -1.76 -2.83
C VAL A 178 16.46 -1.24 -4.25
N ARG A 179 15.79 -1.98 -5.13
CA ARG A 179 15.47 -1.60 -6.51
C ARG A 179 14.10 -0.92 -6.62
N SER A 180 13.13 -1.40 -5.83
CA SER A 180 11.82 -0.75 -5.74
C SER A 180 11.18 -0.96 -4.37
N ALA A 181 10.29 -0.05 -3.99
CA ALA A 181 9.46 -0.14 -2.80
C ALA A 181 8.05 0.39 -3.17
N LEU A 182 7.05 -0.46 -3.11
CA LEU A 182 5.71 -0.19 -3.59
C LEU A 182 4.66 -0.60 -2.55
N ILE A 183 3.46 0.01 -2.63
CA ILE A 183 2.27 -0.52 -1.95
C ILE A 183 1.45 -1.28 -3.00
N GLY A 184 1.19 -2.55 -2.76
CA GLY A 184 0.27 -3.35 -3.55
C GLY A 184 -1.14 -3.34 -2.97
N ASN A 185 -2.15 -3.66 -3.79
CA ASN A 185 -3.57 -3.66 -3.47
C ASN A 185 -4.01 -2.34 -2.80
N CYS A 186 -3.61 -1.22 -3.40
CA CYS A 186 -3.96 0.11 -2.94
C CYS A 186 -5.36 0.46 -3.46
N PRO A 187 -6.36 0.78 -2.60
CA PRO A 187 -7.68 1.16 -3.07
C PRO A 187 -7.66 2.34 -4.03
N ARG A 188 -8.47 2.27 -5.08
CA ARG A 188 -8.67 3.35 -6.07
C ARG A 188 -9.73 4.33 -5.65
N VAL A 189 -10.62 3.89 -4.79
CA VAL A 189 -11.81 4.60 -4.34
C VAL A 189 -11.89 4.51 -2.84
N THR A 190 -12.28 5.61 -2.20
CA THR A 190 -12.64 5.60 -0.78
C THR A 190 -13.98 6.28 -0.57
N LYS A 191 -14.77 5.76 0.36
CA LYS A 191 -15.91 6.46 0.93
C LYS A 191 -15.39 7.61 1.80
N VAL A 192 -16.01 8.78 1.68
CA VAL A 192 -15.48 9.99 2.33
C VAL A 192 -15.84 10.02 3.80
N PHE A 193 -17.10 9.75 4.14
CA PHE A 193 -17.64 9.93 5.50
C PHE A 193 -17.94 8.62 6.25
N THR A 194 -17.68 7.49 5.63
CA THR A 194 -17.86 6.15 6.20
C THR A 194 -16.62 5.29 5.97
N ASP A 195 -16.54 4.16 6.67
CA ASP A 195 -15.46 3.20 6.55
C ASP A 195 -15.29 2.69 5.11
N ASN A 196 -14.04 2.50 4.70
CA ASN A 196 -13.71 2.04 3.35
C ASN A 196 -13.03 0.67 3.36
N ARG A 197 -13.42 -0.16 2.40
CA ARG A 197 -12.87 -1.50 2.19
C ARG A 197 -12.90 -1.85 0.70
N ALA A 198 -11.81 -2.40 0.19
CA ALA A 198 -11.79 -3.02 -1.11
C ALA A 198 -12.56 -4.37 -1.05
N GLU A 199 -13.52 -4.57 -1.97
CA GLU A 199 -14.38 -5.75 -2.00
C GLU A 199 -13.87 -6.78 -3.02
N ASP A 200 -13.17 -6.33 -4.07
CA ASP A 200 -12.57 -7.19 -5.09
C ASP A 200 -11.29 -6.57 -5.69
N GLU A 201 -10.68 -7.29 -6.64
CA GLU A 201 -9.43 -6.85 -7.30
C GLU A 201 -9.58 -5.57 -8.13
N ASP A 202 -10.75 -5.31 -8.67
CA ASP A 202 -11.01 -4.12 -9.50
C ASP A 202 -11.04 -2.84 -8.65
N ASP A 203 -11.28 -2.96 -7.36
CA ASP A 203 -11.26 -1.84 -6.41
C ASP A 203 -9.83 -1.34 -6.11
N CYS A 204 -8.81 -2.12 -6.47
CA CYS A 204 -7.42 -1.85 -6.13
C CYS A 204 -6.54 -1.59 -7.36
N PHE A 205 -5.44 -0.85 -7.12
CA PHE A 205 -4.27 -0.91 -7.97
C PHE A 205 -3.45 -2.15 -7.56
N PRO A 206 -3.25 -3.14 -8.42
CA PRO A 206 -2.56 -4.39 -8.04
C PRO A 206 -1.11 -4.16 -7.63
N LEU A 207 -0.43 -3.20 -8.28
CA LEU A 207 0.91 -2.75 -7.92
C LEU A 207 0.95 -1.23 -7.96
N GLY A 208 1.55 -0.62 -6.95
CA GLY A 208 1.85 0.81 -6.95
C GLY A 208 2.77 1.16 -8.11
N PHE A 209 2.43 2.14 -8.91
CA PHE A 209 3.00 2.40 -10.23
C PHE A 209 4.42 2.96 -10.25
N TYR A 210 5.11 3.19 -9.13
CA TYR A 210 6.30 4.01 -9.20
C TYR A 210 7.57 3.34 -8.67
N ARG A 211 8.47 3.03 -9.61
CA ARG A 211 9.91 3.12 -9.34
C ARG A 211 10.25 4.60 -9.19
N ASN A 212 10.30 5.08 -7.99
CA ASN A 212 10.83 6.39 -7.73
C ASN A 212 12.33 6.25 -7.42
N GLU A 213 13.19 6.57 -8.39
CA GLU A 213 14.66 6.51 -8.24
C GLU A 213 15.15 7.31 -7.03
N LEU A 214 14.46 8.40 -6.68
CA LEU A 214 14.78 9.19 -5.50
C LEU A 214 14.49 8.41 -4.22
N GLN A 215 13.35 7.70 -4.12
CA GLN A 215 12.99 6.90 -2.95
C GLN A 215 13.96 5.73 -2.77
N THR A 216 14.31 5.03 -3.84
CA THR A 216 15.29 3.94 -3.78
C THR A 216 16.68 4.45 -3.41
N ALA A 217 17.09 5.61 -3.89
CA ALA A 217 18.35 6.24 -3.49
C ALA A 217 18.36 6.61 -1.99
N ILE A 218 17.22 7.02 -1.42
CA ILE A 218 17.06 7.28 0.01
C ILE A 218 17.18 5.99 0.82
N LEU A 219 16.49 4.92 0.40
CA LEU A 219 16.53 3.61 1.05
C LEU A 219 17.91 2.94 0.96
N ASN A 220 18.69 3.23 -0.09
CA ASN A 220 20.05 2.75 -0.26
C ASN A 220 21.11 3.65 0.38
N SER A 221 20.71 4.81 0.93
CA SER A 221 21.63 5.67 1.67
C SER A 221 21.88 5.14 3.07
N ASP A 222 23.12 5.24 3.55
CA ASP A 222 23.45 5.03 4.96
C ASP A 222 23.37 6.39 5.68
N ALA A 223 22.60 6.45 6.76
CA ALA A 223 22.54 7.63 7.63
C ALA A 223 23.72 7.71 8.62
N GLY A 224 24.65 6.75 8.57
CA GLY A 224 25.89 6.71 9.36
C GLY A 224 25.91 5.65 10.45
N ASP A 225 24.89 4.81 10.53
CA ASP A 225 24.72 3.75 11.53
C ASP A 225 24.23 2.42 10.93
N GLY A 226 24.31 2.25 9.61
CA GLY A 226 23.80 1.07 8.88
C GLY A 226 22.31 1.13 8.62
N VAL A 227 21.61 2.20 9.03
CA VAL A 227 20.19 2.39 8.81
C VAL A 227 19.95 3.43 7.72
N SER A 228 19.05 3.18 6.80
CA SER A 228 18.69 4.13 5.75
C SER A 228 17.90 5.33 6.31
N ARG A 229 17.84 6.40 5.52
CA ARG A 229 16.81 7.42 5.74
C ARG A 229 15.44 6.84 5.37
N GLU A 230 14.39 7.48 5.89
CA GLU A 230 12.99 7.09 5.72
C GLU A 230 12.42 7.66 4.43
N ILE A 231 11.63 6.85 3.72
CA ILE A 231 10.71 7.30 2.67
C ILE A 231 9.29 7.30 3.19
N SER A 232 8.42 8.07 2.54
CA SER A 232 6.98 8.08 2.83
C SER A 232 6.19 7.62 1.62
N LEU A 233 5.25 6.71 1.87
CA LEU A 233 4.27 6.21 0.91
C LEU A 233 2.89 6.53 1.46
N TYR A 234 1.89 6.71 0.57
CA TYR A 234 0.52 7.04 0.96
C TYR A 234 -0.46 6.14 0.25
N MET A 235 -1.56 5.81 0.94
CA MET A 235 -2.66 5.05 0.35
C MET A 235 -3.99 5.42 1.00
N LEU A 236 -5.09 5.26 0.26
CA LEU A 236 -6.43 5.38 0.80
C LEU A 236 -6.70 4.28 1.84
N GLU A 237 -7.66 4.54 2.73
CA GLU A 237 -8.09 3.57 3.75
C GLU A 237 -8.52 2.24 3.14
N ASN A 238 -8.14 1.14 3.82
CA ASN A 238 -8.52 -0.22 3.45
C ASN A 238 -8.73 -1.10 4.69
N LEU A 239 -9.98 -1.25 5.13
CA LEU A 239 -10.32 -1.98 6.36
C LEU A 239 -10.70 -3.42 6.03
N GLN A 240 -9.72 -4.33 6.07
CA GLN A 240 -9.92 -5.74 5.73
C GLN A 240 -10.25 -6.63 6.94
N GLY A 241 -10.17 -6.05 8.14
CA GLY A 241 -10.55 -6.70 9.39
C GLY A 241 -9.49 -7.61 9.98
N GLU A 242 -9.90 -8.39 10.97
CA GLU A 242 -9.01 -9.30 11.68
C GLU A 242 -8.86 -10.64 10.95
N MET A 243 -7.71 -11.27 11.15
CA MET A 243 -7.49 -12.64 10.71
C MET A 243 -8.46 -13.58 11.43
N PRO A 244 -9.04 -14.57 10.74
CA PRO A 244 -10.00 -15.51 11.34
C PRO A 244 -9.37 -16.49 12.34
N PHE A 245 -8.05 -16.45 12.50
CA PHE A 245 -7.26 -17.26 13.42
C PHE A 245 -6.12 -16.44 14.01
N HIS A 246 -5.57 -16.89 15.13
CA HIS A 246 -4.42 -16.25 15.75
C HIS A 246 -3.17 -16.46 14.90
N VAL A 247 -2.53 -15.36 14.52
CA VAL A 247 -1.28 -15.34 13.73
C VAL A 247 -0.10 -15.57 14.68
N GLY A 248 0.49 -16.75 14.61
CA GLY A 248 1.66 -17.12 15.41
C GLY A 248 2.99 -16.68 14.76
N SER A 249 3.03 -16.73 13.43
CA SER A 249 4.18 -16.32 12.63
C SER A 249 3.73 -15.53 11.40
N ASP A 250 4.66 -14.90 10.70
CA ASP A 250 4.34 -14.16 9.48
C ASP A 250 3.92 -15.06 8.32
N SER A 251 4.38 -16.32 8.31
CA SER A 251 3.92 -17.33 7.35
C SER A 251 2.42 -17.65 7.42
N ASP A 252 1.76 -17.39 8.55
CA ASP A 252 0.32 -17.56 8.69
C ASP A 252 -0.50 -16.54 7.85
N LYS A 253 0.13 -15.50 7.34
CA LYS A 253 -0.48 -14.52 6.42
C LYS A 253 -0.12 -14.76 4.95
N ILE A 254 0.19 -15.99 4.58
CA ILE A 254 0.32 -16.42 3.20
C ILE A 254 -1.07 -16.73 2.67
N PHE A 255 -1.49 -15.99 1.64
CA PHE A 255 -2.81 -16.16 1.04
C PHE A 255 -2.68 -16.84 -0.33
N GLY A 256 -3.42 -17.94 -0.54
CA GLY A 256 -3.49 -18.59 -1.84
C GLY A 256 -4.16 -17.70 -2.91
N SER A 257 -3.93 -18.00 -4.18
CA SER A 257 -4.47 -17.24 -5.31
C SER A 257 -6.01 -17.15 -5.32
N ASN A 258 -6.69 -18.12 -4.73
CA ASN A 258 -8.15 -18.14 -4.61
C ASN A 258 -8.66 -17.44 -3.35
N ASP A 259 -7.78 -16.93 -2.50
CA ASP A 259 -8.15 -16.17 -1.32
C ASP A 259 -8.32 -14.70 -1.71
N LEU A 260 -9.52 -14.15 -1.48
CA LEU A 260 -9.81 -12.76 -1.80
C LEU A 260 -8.85 -11.79 -1.12
N ARG A 261 -8.32 -12.14 0.06
CA ARG A 261 -7.33 -11.33 0.78
C ARG A 261 -6.04 -11.11 -0.01
N ASN A 262 -5.64 -12.06 -0.85
CA ASN A 262 -4.49 -11.90 -1.75
C ASN A 262 -4.69 -10.75 -2.75
N GLN A 263 -5.93 -10.43 -3.10
CA GLN A 263 -6.29 -9.41 -4.09
C GLN A 263 -6.73 -8.09 -3.47
N THR A 264 -7.16 -8.10 -2.21
CA THR A 264 -7.76 -6.92 -1.56
C THR A 264 -6.97 -6.39 -0.38
N CYS A 265 -6.18 -7.22 0.32
CA CYS A 265 -5.37 -6.75 1.45
C CYS A 265 -4.12 -6.01 0.97
N SER A 266 -3.88 -4.85 1.54
CA SER A 266 -2.75 -4.01 1.16
C SER A 266 -1.44 -4.51 1.74
N TYR A 267 -0.36 -4.42 0.98
CA TYR A 267 0.97 -4.88 1.37
C TYR A 267 2.08 -3.94 0.86
N ILE A 268 3.25 -4.02 1.48
CA ILE A 268 4.48 -3.46 0.93
C ILE A 268 5.17 -4.54 0.11
N GLU A 269 5.61 -4.18 -1.08
CA GLU A 269 6.49 -4.99 -1.90
C GLU A 269 7.85 -4.31 -2.04
N LEU A 270 8.90 -5.07 -1.74
CA LEU A 270 10.29 -4.65 -1.90
C LEU A 270 10.98 -5.54 -2.91
N GLU A 271 11.55 -4.95 -3.96
CA GLU A 271 12.49 -5.63 -4.84
C GLU A 271 13.91 -5.26 -4.39
N ILE A 272 14.72 -6.28 -4.10
CA ILE A 272 16.04 -6.12 -3.52
C ILE A 272 17.08 -6.86 -4.36
N GLU A 273 18.15 -6.17 -4.68
CA GLU A 273 19.38 -6.77 -5.20
C GLU A 273 20.29 -7.12 -4.03
N TYR A 274 20.71 -8.38 -4.00
CA TYR A 274 21.53 -8.91 -2.94
C TYR A 274 22.80 -9.54 -3.52
N SER A 275 23.96 -9.22 -2.98
CA SER A 275 25.22 -9.82 -3.39
C SER A 275 26.12 -10.07 -2.19
N SER A 276 26.92 -11.14 -2.26
CA SER A 276 27.88 -11.52 -1.23
C SER A 276 28.95 -12.41 -1.87
N ASP A 277 30.15 -12.36 -1.32
CA ASP A 277 31.22 -13.29 -1.72
C ASP A 277 30.92 -14.75 -1.28
N THR A 278 30.06 -14.91 -0.27
CA THR A 278 29.69 -16.20 0.30
C THR A 278 28.42 -16.78 -0.34
N TYR A 279 27.47 -15.92 -0.69
CA TYR A 279 26.18 -16.29 -1.24
C TYR A 279 26.02 -15.74 -2.66
N ILE A 280 25.57 -16.57 -3.58
CA ILE A 280 25.26 -16.18 -4.94
C ILE A 280 23.73 -16.13 -5.04
N SER A 281 23.17 -14.96 -5.26
CA SER A 281 21.75 -14.82 -5.58
C SER A 281 21.57 -14.88 -7.10
N GLY A 282 20.39 -15.27 -7.55
CA GLY A 282 20.02 -15.18 -8.96
C GLY A 282 20.08 -13.74 -9.48
N SER A 283 20.07 -13.60 -10.80
CA SER A 283 20.30 -12.32 -11.49
C SER A 283 19.16 -11.31 -11.34
N GLU A 284 17.98 -11.74 -10.91
CA GLU A 284 16.77 -10.91 -10.92
C GLU A 284 16.45 -10.25 -9.57
N GLY A 285 17.17 -10.59 -8.52
CA GLY A 285 16.95 -10.04 -7.19
C GLY A 285 15.87 -10.80 -6.40
N LEU A 286 15.64 -10.34 -5.19
CA LEU A 286 14.69 -10.91 -4.25
C LEU A 286 13.45 -10.02 -4.18
N ILE A 287 12.25 -10.60 -4.28
CA ILE A 287 11.00 -9.88 -4.10
C ILE A 287 10.40 -10.27 -2.75
N TYR A 288 10.09 -9.25 -1.97
CA TYR A 288 9.53 -9.41 -0.64
C TYR A 288 8.18 -8.73 -0.55
N ARG A 289 7.19 -9.41 0.03
CA ARG A 289 5.86 -8.87 0.26
C ARG A 289 5.48 -9.05 1.73
N PHE A 290 4.99 -8.00 2.36
CA PHE A 290 4.44 -8.06 3.71
C PHE A 290 3.16 -7.23 3.83
N TYR A 291 2.11 -7.87 4.38
CA TYR A 291 0.80 -7.28 4.51
C TYR A 291 0.74 -6.27 5.63
N LEU A 292 0.13 -5.12 5.33
CA LEU A 292 -0.12 -4.06 6.27
C LEU A 292 -1.26 -4.41 7.23
N GLY A 293 -1.31 -3.73 8.36
CA GLY A 293 -2.35 -3.87 9.37
C GLY A 293 -1.98 -3.16 10.66
N GLU A 294 -2.93 -2.98 11.56
CA GLU A 294 -2.71 -2.35 12.86
C GLU A 294 -1.80 -3.19 13.75
N ASP A 295 -1.93 -4.52 13.65
CA ASP A 295 -1.09 -5.47 14.34
C ASP A 295 -0.95 -6.79 13.54
N ARG A 296 -0.32 -7.80 14.14
CA ARG A 296 -0.09 -9.09 13.50
C ARG A 296 -1.39 -9.83 13.12
N ASN A 297 -2.47 -9.64 13.85
CA ASN A 297 -3.74 -10.34 13.63
C ASN A 297 -4.74 -9.52 12.80
N ASN A 298 -4.39 -8.29 12.45
CA ASN A 298 -5.26 -7.35 11.78
C ASN A 298 -4.70 -6.98 10.40
N LEU A 299 -5.57 -6.65 9.46
CA LEU A 299 -5.25 -6.26 8.07
C LEU A 299 -5.80 -4.87 7.72
N ASP A 300 -6.24 -4.11 8.73
CA ASP A 300 -6.77 -2.76 8.55
C ASP A 300 -5.66 -1.74 8.31
N VAL A 301 -5.80 -0.96 7.25
CA VAL A 301 -5.01 0.25 7.04
C VAL A 301 -5.95 1.44 7.15
N ARG A 302 -5.90 2.12 8.29
CA ARG A 302 -6.83 3.21 8.63
C ARG A 302 -6.36 4.54 8.08
N ARG A 303 -7.31 5.34 7.58
CA ARG A 303 -7.08 6.74 7.22
C ARG A 303 -6.52 7.55 8.39
N ASN A 304 -5.90 8.67 8.12
CA ASN A 304 -5.32 9.61 9.11
C ASN A 304 -4.34 8.95 10.11
N THR A 305 -3.76 7.81 9.74
CA THR A 305 -2.85 7.02 10.58
C THR A 305 -1.46 6.96 9.96
N HIS A 306 -0.43 7.05 10.79
CA HIS A 306 0.97 6.94 10.38
C HIS A 306 1.56 5.60 10.82
N TYR A 307 1.91 4.75 9.86
CA TYR A 307 2.57 3.47 10.07
C TYR A 307 4.08 3.61 9.89
N HIS A 308 4.86 3.09 10.83
CA HIS A 308 6.32 3.07 10.76
C HIS A 308 6.80 1.65 10.55
N ILE A 309 7.50 1.42 9.44
CA ILE A 309 8.00 0.11 9.06
C ILE A 309 9.52 0.15 8.99
N THR A 310 10.17 -0.75 9.72
CA THR A 310 11.59 -1.00 9.63
C THR A 310 11.81 -2.42 9.13
N VAL A 311 12.52 -2.56 8.03
CA VAL A 311 12.91 -3.85 7.48
C VAL A 311 14.35 -4.12 7.87
N THR A 312 14.60 -5.25 8.54
CA THR A 312 15.91 -5.65 9.05
C THR A 312 16.36 -6.94 8.36
N PRO A 313 17.06 -6.86 7.21
CA PRO A 313 17.59 -8.03 6.51
C PRO A 313 18.67 -8.73 7.30
N GLN A 314 18.89 -10.01 6.99
CA GLN A 314 19.97 -10.85 7.49
C GLN A 314 20.82 -11.35 6.32
N ASP A 315 21.94 -11.99 6.58
CA ASP A 315 22.91 -12.43 5.56
C ASP A 315 22.31 -13.37 4.49
N THR A 316 21.30 -14.16 4.85
CA THR A 316 20.59 -15.05 3.94
C THR A 316 19.29 -14.47 3.40
N GLY A 317 19.15 -13.16 3.46
CA GLY A 317 17.92 -12.45 3.13
C GLY A 317 17.10 -12.09 4.35
N LEU A 318 15.79 -12.01 4.22
CA LEU A 318 14.91 -11.71 5.34
C LEU A 318 14.45 -13.02 5.99
N SER A 319 14.56 -13.10 7.32
CA SER A 319 14.07 -14.28 8.05
C SER A 319 12.54 -14.28 8.11
N GLU A 320 11.93 -15.46 8.25
CA GLU A 320 10.47 -15.64 8.40
C GLU A 320 9.84 -14.79 9.52
N ASN A 321 10.62 -14.32 10.48
CA ASN A 321 10.13 -13.52 11.60
C ASN A 321 10.17 -12.01 11.36
N SER A 322 10.81 -11.53 10.29
CA SER A 322 10.94 -10.09 10.01
C SER A 322 9.97 -9.58 8.95
N TRP A 323 9.21 -10.50 8.28
CA TRP A 323 8.33 -10.13 7.20
C TRP A 323 7.63 -11.32 6.62
N ARG A 324 6.82 -11.13 5.63
CA ARG A 324 5.84 -12.07 5.17
C ARG A 324 6.10 -12.56 3.76
N VAL A 325 5.83 -13.82 3.57
CA VAL A 325 5.81 -14.47 2.27
C VAL A 325 4.36 -14.73 1.89
N ASP A 326 3.97 -14.32 0.70
CA ASP A 326 2.69 -14.63 0.12
C ASP A 326 2.87 -15.71 -0.95
N LYS A 327 2.21 -16.84 -0.78
CA LYS A 327 2.32 -18.00 -1.63
C LYS A 327 0.99 -18.27 -2.30
N SER A 328 0.93 -18.17 -3.60
CA SER A 328 -0.26 -18.52 -4.37
C SER A 328 0.00 -19.72 -5.26
N ASP A 329 -1.05 -20.44 -5.66
CA ASP A 329 -0.95 -21.60 -6.56
C ASP A 329 -0.42 -21.23 -7.96
N LEU A 330 -0.46 -19.95 -8.32
CA LEU A 330 -0.01 -19.48 -9.63
C LEU A 330 1.20 -18.56 -9.53
N THR A 331 1.43 -17.93 -8.39
CA THR A 331 2.48 -16.94 -8.23
C THR A 331 2.92 -16.92 -6.78
N TYR A 332 4.16 -17.27 -6.54
CA TYR A 332 4.80 -17.03 -5.26
C TYR A 332 5.06 -15.53 -5.12
N ILE A 333 4.68 -14.98 -4.00
CA ILE A 333 4.91 -13.57 -3.68
C ILE A 333 5.66 -13.51 -2.36
N GLY A 334 6.95 -13.30 -2.45
CA GLY A 334 7.88 -13.35 -1.34
C GLY A 334 9.31 -13.36 -1.83
N PRO A 335 10.28 -13.70 -0.99
CA PRO A 335 11.65 -13.85 -1.44
C PRO A 335 11.73 -14.99 -2.46
N THR A 336 12.39 -14.73 -3.57
CA THR A 336 12.74 -15.73 -4.54
C THR A 336 14.26 -15.80 -4.67
N SER A 337 14.82 -16.97 -4.63
CA SER A 337 16.26 -17.16 -4.86
C SER A 337 16.56 -18.54 -5.43
N LEU A 338 17.59 -18.60 -6.24
CA LEU A 338 18.27 -19.81 -6.67
C LEU A 338 19.73 -19.65 -6.32
N ILE A 339 20.24 -20.49 -5.41
CA ILE A 339 21.64 -20.45 -4.97
C ILE A 339 22.29 -21.77 -5.36
N GLN A 340 23.31 -21.69 -6.22
CA GLN A 340 24.02 -22.87 -6.75
C GLN A 340 25.24 -23.24 -5.91
N TYR A 341 25.51 -24.54 -5.81
CA TYR A 341 26.64 -25.10 -5.11
C TYR A 341 27.32 -26.19 -5.92
N PRO A 342 28.66 -26.35 -5.83
CA PRO A 342 29.59 -25.55 -5.01
C PRO A 342 29.89 -24.15 -5.59
N SER A 343 29.88 -23.98 -6.90
CA SER A 343 30.07 -22.75 -7.63
C SER A 343 29.73 -22.93 -9.09
N SER A 344 29.66 -21.84 -9.85
CA SER A 344 29.46 -21.91 -11.32
C SER A 344 30.63 -22.49 -12.10
N TYR A 345 31.80 -22.62 -11.49
CA TYR A 345 32.99 -23.15 -12.12
C TYR A 345 33.53 -24.35 -11.34
N ILE A 346 33.62 -25.52 -12.01
CA ILE A 346 33.99 -26.79 -11.41
C ILE A 346 35.16 -27.36 -12.23
N GLU A 347 36.26 -27.68 -11.54
CA GLU A 347 37.41 -28.34 -12.13
C GLU A 347 37.68 -29.68 -11.39
N GLY A 348 37.93 -30.71 -12.15
CA GLY A 348 38.22 -32.04 -11.60
C GLY A 348 38.95 -32.92 -12.57
N GLU A 349 39.36 -34.15 -12.13
CA GLU A 349 40.04 -35.14 -12.93
C GLU A 349 39.10 -36.30 -13.30
N VAL A 350 39.43 -37.00 -14.36
CA VAL A 350 38.69 -38.23 -14.74
C VAL A 350 38.68 -39.20 -13.57
N GLY A 351 37.50 -39.60 -13.13
CA GLY A 351 37.24 -40.49 -11.99
C GLY A 351 36.69 -39.76 -10.75
N ASP A 352 36.74 -38.45 -10.71
CA ASP A 352 36.19 -37.68 -9.61
C ASP A 352 34.64 -37.74 -9.57
N ARG A 353 34.12 -37.67 -8.36
CA ARG A 353 32.68 -37.53 -8.12
C ARG A 353 32.41 -36.18 -7.47
N ILE A 354 31.57 -35.39 -8.11
CA ILE A 354 31.26 -34.02 -7.69
C ILE A 354 29.75 -33.91 -7.54
N HIS A 355 29.31 -33.44 -6.37
CA HIS A 355 27.90 -33.15 -6.12
C HIS A 355 27.65 -31.69 -6.44
N ILE A 356 26.62 -31.41 -7.25
CA ILE A 356 26.13 -30.10 -7.60
C ILE A 356 24.65 -30.01 -7.25
N TRP A 357 24.22 -28.90 -6.65
CA TRP A 357 22.82 -28.73 -6.30
C TRP A 357 22.46 -27.23 -6.25
N CYS A 358 21.15 -26.96 -6.16
CA CYS A 358 20.61 -25.63 -5.95
C CYS A 358 19.69 -25.60 -4.73
N ASP A 359 19.87 -24.59 -3.89
CA ASP A 359 18.90 -24.24 -2.87
C ASP A 359 17.89 -23.26 -3.46
N LEU A 360 16.62 -23.56 -3.29
CA LEU A 360 15.52 -22.78 -3.84
C LEU A 360 14.73 -22.10 -2.73
N THR A 361 14.31 -20.87 -3.01
CA THR A 361 13.29 -20.20 -2.21
C THR A 361 12.20 -19.71 -3.16
N PRO A 362 10.96 -20.19 -3.07
CA PRO A 362 10.49 -21.28 -2.18
C PRO A 362 11.05 -22.65 -2.56
N GLU A 363 11.19 -23.55 -1.59
CA GLU A 363 11.73 -24.90 -1.79
C GLU A 363 10.88 -25.77 -2.74
N ASP A 364 9.59 -25.48 -2.85
CA ASP A 364 8.64 -26.21 -3.69
C ASP A 364 8.45 -25.61 -5.09
N ALA A 365 9.30 -24.64 -5.49
CA ALA A 365 9.29 -24.11 -6.84
C ALA A 365 9.55 -25.23 -7.85
N PRO A 366 8.87 -25.22 -9.02
CA PRO A 366 9.18 -26.14 -10.09
C PRO A 366 10.67 -26.07 -10.45
N PHE A 367 11.35 -27.20 -10.46
CA PHE A 367 12.78 -27.24 -10.74
C PHE A 367 13.09 -28.36 -11.72
N ASP A 368 13.83 -28.06 -12.75
CA ASP A 368 14.30 -29.02 -13.74
C ASP A 368 15.82 -29.00 -13.79
N VAL A 369 16.40 -30.16 -13.52
CA VAL A 369 17.80 -30.40 -13.78
C VAL A 369 17.93 -30.82 -15.25
N GLY A 370 17.83 -29.80 -16.11
CA GLY A 370 18.06 -29.92 -17.53
C GLY A 370 19.56 -30.05 -17.78
N ILE A 371 20.04 -31.23 -17.99
CA ILE A 371 21.36 -31.41 -18.59
C ILE A 371 21.19 -31.08 -20.06
N SER A 372 21.16 -29.79 -20.36
CA SER A 372 21.10 -29.28 -21.72
C SER A 372 22.47 -29.54 -22.35
N TYR A 373 22.52 -30.61 -23.11
CA TYR A 373 23.55 -30.70 -24.16
C TYR A 373 23.22 -29.56 -25.14
N MET A 374 24.07 -28.56 -25.27
CA MET A 374 24.05 -27.71 -26.47
C MET A 374 23.97 -28.64 -27.69
N GLU A 375 23.04 -28.42 -28.59
CA GLU A 375 22.67 -29.33 -29.70
C GLU A 375 23.85 -29.82 -30.56
N ASP A 376 25.01 -29.23 -30.40
CA ASP A 376 26.23 -29.59 -31.11
C ASP A 376 27.20 -30.48 -30.30
N ASP A 377 26.87 -30.78 -29.03
CA ASP A 377 27.77 -31.57 -28.17
C ASP A 377 27.39 -33.07 -28.14
N ARG A 378 27.48 -33.71 -29.28
CA ARG A 378 27.57 -35.17 -29.37
C ARG A 378 28.86 -35.70 -28.74
N ARG A 379 29.54 -34.90 -27.97
CA ARG A 379 30.70 -35.29 -27.12
C ARG A 379 30.23 -35.68 -25.74
N THR A 380 29.30 -36.59 -25.71
CA THR A 380 28.95 -37.38 -24.55
C THR A 380 30.18 -38.17 -24.10
N GLY A 381 30.68 -37.87 -22.93
CA GLY A 381 31.76 -38.63 -22.37
C GLY A 381 32.69 -37.88 -21.45
N ILE A 382 32.32 -36.68 -21.02
CA ILE A 382 33.04 -35.94 -19.99
C ILE A 382 32.52 -36.23 -18.59
N TYR A 383 31.25 -36.57 -18.45
CA TYR A 383 30.66 -37.00 -17.18
C TYR A 383 29.42 -37.90 -17.40
N ASP A 384 29.15 -38.76 -16.43
CA ASP A 384 27.87 -39.40 -16.16
C ASP A 384 27.24 -38.71 -14.94
N TYR A 385 25.91 -38.80 -14.78
CA TYR A 385 25.23 -38.16 -13.65
C TYR A 385 24.14 -39.03 -13.04
N GLU A 386 23.93 -38.85 -11.74
CA GLU A 386 22.83 -39.43 -10.98
C GLU A 386 22.04 -38.26 -10.33
N LEU A 387 20.74 -38.11 -10.66
CA LEU A 387 19.91 -37.10 -10.05
C LEU A 387 19.66 -37.40 -8.56
N ASP A 388 19.59 -36.38 -7.76
CA ASP A 388 19.20 -36.48 -6.35
C ASP A 388 17.73 -36.88 -6.22
N LYS A 389 17.37 -37.49 -5.09
CA LYS A 389 16.01 -37.98 -4.87
C LYS A 389 14.99 -36.85 -4.71
N ASP A 390 15.41 -35.69 -4.22
CA ASP A 390 14.63 -34.49 -4.08
C ASP A 390 14.51 -33.70 -5.39
N GLY A 391 15.32 -34.04 -6.40
CA GLY A 391 15.30 -33.39 -7.69
C GLY A 391 16.04 -32.05 -7.76
N HIS A 392 16.70 -31.59 -6.68
CA HIS A 392 17.36 -30.30 -6.64
C HIS A 392 18.84 -30.32 -6.97
N GLY A 393 19.37 -31.49 -7.32
CA GLY A 393 20.80 -31.65 -7.61
C GLY A 393 21.12 -32.91 -8.37
N ALA A 394 22.42 -33.11 -8.60
CA ALA A 394 22.98 -34.29 -9.23
C ALA A 394 24.40 -34.61 -8.74
N THR A 395 24.75 -35.88 -8.71
CA THR A 395 26.12 -36.30 -8.54
C THR A 395 26.73 -36.63 -9.89
N LEU A 396 27.78 -35.89 -10.27
CA LEU A 396 28.52 -36.08 -11.50
C LEU A 396 29.64 -37.08 -11.24
N THR A 397 29.89 -37.98 -12.20
CA THR A 397 31.09 -38.82 -12.26
C THR A 397 31.86 -38.41 -13.52
N LEU A 398 33.04 -37.84 -13.38
CA LEU A 398 33.84 -37.37 -14.50
C LEU A 398 34.43 -38.55 -15.26
N THR A 399 34.14 -38.70 -16.56
CA THR A 399 34.44 -39.88 -17.35
C THR A 399 35.45 -39.66 -18.47
N GLY A 400 35.67 -38.40 -18.88
CA GLY A 400 36.61 -38.07 -19.96
C GLY A 400 37.04 -36.59 -19.90
N PRO A 401 38.24 -36.29 -20.45
CA PRO A 401 38.75 -34.91 -20.45
C PRO A 401 37.94 -34.01 -21.40
N GLY A 402 37.72 -32.78 -20.96
CA GLY A 402 37.01 -31.80 -21.77
C GLY A 402 36.35 -30.68 -20.94
N ALA A 403 35.51 -29.94 -21.59
CA ALA A 403 34.69 -28.91 -20.93
C ALA A 403 33.22 -29.15 -21.27
N GLY A 404 32.36 -28.96 -20.28
CA GLY A 404 30.92 -29.10 -20.40
C GLY A 404 30.17 -28.03 -19.65
N LEU A 405 28.86 -27.93 -19.90
CA LEU A 405 27.94 -27.04 -19.25
C LEU A 405 26.74 -27.84 -18.74
N ILE A 406 26.39 -27.65 -17.50
CA ILE A 406 25.13 -28.15 -16.92
C ILE A 406 24.27 -26.93 -16.59
N TYR A 407 23.01 -27.09 -16.90
CA TYR A 407 21.99 -26.08 -16.71
C TYR A 407 20.91 -26.63 -15.78
N MET A 408 20.57 -25.89 -14.76
CA MET A 408 19.48 -26.20 -13.84
C MET A 408 18.53 -25.00 -13.81
N GLU A 409 17.26 -25.22 -14.09
CA GLU A 409 16.27 -24.17 -14.25
C GLU A 409 15.19 -24.27 -13.18
N ALA A 410 14.95 -23.15 -12.49
CA ALA A 410 13.80 -22.99 -11.62
C ALA A 410 12.69 -22.25 -12.38
N GLY A 411 11.52 -22.88 -12.42
CA GLY A 411 10.30 -22.27 -12.97
C GLY A 411 9.72 -21.21 -12.05
N PRO A 412 8.48 -20.72 -12.38
CA PRO A 412 7.79 -19.76 -11.54
C PRO A 412 7.67 -20.26 -10.09
N PRO A 413 7.86 -19.37 -9.11
CA PRO A 413 8.02 -17.91 -9.18
C PRO A 413 9.47 -17.45 -9.35
N ILE A 414 10.45 -18.34 -9.31
CA ILE A 414 11.87 -18.01 -9.33
C ILE A 414 12.28 -17.52 -10.72
N ASN A 415 11.94 -18.30 -11.78
CA ASN A 415 12.24 -17.98 -13.19
C ASN A 415 13.73 -17.66 -13.42
N ASP A 416 14.64 -18.44 -12.84
CA ASP A 416 16.08 -18.25 -12.91
C ASP A 416 16.79 -19.58 -13.19
N ALA A 417 18.05 -19.51 -13.58
CA ALA A 417 18.83 -20.68 -13.95
C ALA A 417 20.25 -20.65 -13.40
N ALA A 418 20.70 -21.78 -12.91
CA ALA A 418 22.08 -22.03 -12.51
C ALA A 418 22.87 -22.65 -13.68
N LEU A 419 24.07 -22.12 -13.90
CA LEU A 419 24.99 -22.62 -14.90
C LEU A 419 26.27 -23.17 -14.24
N PHE A 420 26.59 -24.42 -14.49
CA PHE A 420 27.81 -25.04 -14.02
C PHE A 420 28.73 -25.30 -15.20
N TYR A 421 29.86 -24.59 -15.27
CA TYR A 421 30.95 -24.84 -16.20
C TYR A 421 31.89 -25.89 -15.61
N ILE A 422 32.00 -27.01 -16.29
CA ILE A 422 32.79 -28.16 -15.80
C ILE A 422 34.00 -28.32 -16.70
N ILE A 423 35.19 -28.37 -16.10
CA ILE A 423 36.45 -28.71 -16.79
C ILE A 423 36.98 -30.00 -16.19
N VAL A 424 37.21 -30.96 -17.06
CA VAL A 424 37.74 -32.26 -16.68
C VAL A 424 39.14 -32.44 -17.24
N ASN A 425 40.10 -32.62 -16.36
CA ASN A 425 41.51 -32.85 -16.69
C ASN A 425 41.81 -34.35 -16.73
N MET A 426 42.86 -34.72 -17.48
CA MET A 426 43.42 -36.06 -17.37
C MET A 426 44.20 -36.18 -16.07
N PRO A 427 44.08 -37.28 -15.33
CA PRO A 427 44.93 -37.51 -14.17
C PRO A 427 46.40 -37.53 -14.58
N GLU A 428 47.28 -36.88 -13.78
CA GLU A 428 48.72 -36.85 -14.00
C GLU A 428 49.35 -38.26 -13.97
#